data_48d4538b7e83ec09d9e186a9022fd666
#
_entry.id   48d4538b7e83ec09d9e186a9022fd666
#
_cell.length_a   1.000
_cell.length_b   1.000
_cell.length_c   1.000
_cell.angle_alpha   90.00
_cell.angle_beta   90.00
_cell.angle_gamma   90.00
#
_symmetry.space_group_name_H-M   'P 1'
#
loop_
_entity.id
_entity.type
_entity.pdbx_description
1 polymer ?
#
loop_
_entity_poly.entity_id
_entity_poly.type
_entity_poly.pdbx_seq_one_letter_code
_entity_poly.pdbx_strand_id
1 'polypeptide(L)'
;MNMNIKTKLTYGIGLLFVLITLLGGLAIKNIHNVSDDTQNILADNYNSLLYSRQMLESLDAIRENPNARKNFEAGLEAQRNNLTEKDEDILTNRLSSNCEKALDDMDDESIRQIRQTIYTIMAVNMSAIYEKNEVAVHTAERSLFWLSLIHISEPT
;
A
#
# COMPACT_ATOMS: atom_id res chain seq x y z
N MET A 1 -8.25 -28.71 -49.64
CA MET A 1 -8.34 -29.88 -48.75
C MET A 1 -9.61 -29.73 -47.91
N ASN A 2 -10.67 -30.46 -48.22
CA ASN A 2 -11.92 -30.36 -47.48
C ASN A 2 -11.84 -31.17 -46.19
N MET A 3 -11.58 -30.47 -45.08
CA MET A 3 -11.60 -31.09 -43.76
C MET A 3 -13.03 -31.55 -43.41
N ASN A 4 -13.13 -32.76 -42.87
CA ASN A 4 -14.41 -33.36 -42.43
C ASN A 4 -15.01 -32.52 -41.26
N ILE A 5 -16.32 -32.44 -41.16
CA ILE A 5 -17.05 -31.65 -40.15
C ILE A 5 -16.59 -32.03 -38.73
N LYS A 6 -16.37 -33.33 -38.45
CA LYS A 6 -15.87 -33.83 -37.17
C LYS A 6 -14.49 -33.22 -36.81
N THR A 7 -13.60 -33.16 -37.79
CA THR A 7 -12.25 -32.61 -37.61
C THR A 7 -12.29 -31.09 -37.32
N LYS A 8 -13.15 -30.35 -38.03
CA LYS A 8 -13.35 -28.91 -37.76
C LYS A 8 -13.90 -28.64 -36.37
N LEU A 9 -14.84 -29.47 -35.92
CA LEU A 9 -15.42 -29.36 -34.56
C LEU A 9 -14.37 -29.67 -33.47
N THR A 10 -13.58 -30.73 -33.67
CA THR A 10 -12.51 -31.10 -32.73
C THR A 10 -11.45 -29.98 -32.60
N TYR A 11 -11.01 -29.39 -33.70
CA TYR A 11 -10.08 -28.26 -33.67
C TYR A 11 -10.71 -27.01 -33.02
N GLY A 12 -11.98 -26.73 -33.28
CA GLY A 12 -12.70 -25.62 -32.66
C GLY A 12 -12.78 -25.76 -31.14
N ILE A 13 -13.18 -26.95 -30.65
CA ILE A 13 -13.26 -27.24 -29.21
C ILE A 13 -11.85 -27.22 -28.59
N GLY A 14 -10.85 -27.82 -29.25
CA GLY A 14 -9.45 -27.80 -28.76
C GLY A 14 -8.89 -26.39 -28.65
N LEU A 15 -9.14 -25.54 -29.67
CA LEU A 15 -8.73 -24.13 -29.63
C LEU A 15 -9.41 -23.36 -28.49
N LEU A 16 -10.72 -23.59 -28.30
CA LEU A 16 -11.47 -22.95 -27.22
C LEU A 16 -10.93 -23.35 -25.86
N PHE A 17 -10.62 -24.63 -25.66
CA PHE A 17 -10.03 -25.14 -24.42
C PHE A 17 -8.66 -24.50 -24.13
N VAL A 18 -7.79 -24.38 -25.14
CA VAL A 18 -6.49 -23.71 -25.02
C VAL A 18 -6.67 -22.25 -24.64
N LEU A 19 -7.59 -21.53 -25.29
CA LEU A 19 -7.85 -20.12 -24.98
C LEU A 19 -8.37 -19.94 -23.55
N ILE A 20 -9.31 -20.77 -23.09
CA ILE A 20 -9.82 -20.70 -21.71
C ILE A 20 -8.70 -20.96 -20.70
N THR A 21 -7.85 -21.96 -20.97
CA THR A 21 -6.70 -22.28 -20.07
C THR A 21 -5.69 -21.12 -20.00
N LEU A 22 -5.37 -20.51 -21.15
CA LEU A 22 -4.48 -19.35 -21.20
C LEU A 22 -5.05 -18.13 -20.48
N LEU A 23 -6.33 -17.82 -20.72
CA LEU A 23 -7.01 -16.70 -20.05
C LEU A 23 -7.11 -16.93 -18.55
N GLY A 24 -7.43 -18.16 -18.11
CA GLY A 24 -7.46 -18.52 -16.69
C GLY A 24 -6.09 -18.38 -16.02
N GLY A 25 -5.04 -18.85 -16.68
CA GLY A 25 -3.66 -18.71 -16.17
C GLY A 25 -3.20 -17.25 -16.05
N LEU A 26 -3.53 -16.41 -17.05
CA LEU A 26 -3.25 -14.97 -17.01
C LEU A 26 -4.05 -14.26 -15.90
N ALA A 27 -5.32 -14.63 -15.71
CA ALA A 27 -6.15 -14.06 -14.66
C ALA A 27 -5.61 -14.38 -13.26
N ILE A 28 -5.20 -15.64 -13.00
CA ILE A 28 -4.60 -16.06 -11.73
C ILE A 28 -3.31 -15.28 -11.46
N LYS A 29 -2.43 -15.17 -12.46
CA LYS A 29 -1.18 -14.41 -12.32
C LYS A 29 -1.43 -12.95 -11.96
N ASN A 30 -2.38 -12.30 -12.64
CA ASN A 30 -2.71 -10.89 -12.36
C ASN A 30 -3.30 -10.71 -10.96
N ILE A 31 -4.14 -11.62 -10.49
CA ILE A 31 -4.70 -11.57 -9.13
C ILE A 31 -3.60 -11.71 -8.08
N HIS A 32 -2.64 -12.63 -8.26
CA HIS A 32 -1.50 -12.76 -7.34
C HIS A 32 -0.66 -11.50 -7.29
N ASN A 33 -0.28 -10.94 -8.42
CA ASN A 33 0.54 -9.72 -8.45
C ASN A 33 -0.16 -8.54 -7.75
N VAL A 34 -1.46 -8.33 -8.00
CA VAL A 34 -2.24 -7.25 -7.36
C VAL A 34 -2.35 -7.49 -5.84
N SER A 35 -2.50 -8.74 -5.41
CA SER A 35 -2.57 -9.08 -3.98
C SER A 35 -1.25 -8.78 -3.26
N ASP A 36 -0.13 -9.20 -3.83
CA ASP A 36 1.20 -9.02 -3.24
C ASP A 36 1.58 -7.53 -3.18
N ASP A 37 1.35 -6.79 -4.27
CA ASP A 37 1.61 -5.34 -4.31
C ASP A 37 0.75 -4.59 -3.28
N THR A 38 -0.53 -4.96 -3.14
CA THR A 38 -1.43 -4.33 -2.17
C THR A 38 -1.00 -4.61 -0.73
N GLN A 39 -0.59 -5.84 -0.41
CA GLN A 39 -0.13 -6.20 0.93
C GLN A 39 1.16 -5.47 1.30
N ASN A 40 2.13 -5.39 0.39
CA ASN A 40 3.37 -4.66 0.61
C ASN A 40 3.12 -3.18 0.86
N ILE A 41 2.31 -2.52 0.02
CA ILE A 41 1.97 -1.10 0.18
C ILE A 41 1.24 -0.85 1.51
N LEU A 42 0.32 -1.74 1.92
CA LEU A 42 -0.35 -1.61 3.22
C LEU A 42 0.63 -1.75 4.39
N ALA A 43 1.58 -2.70 4.32
CA ALA A 43 2.60 -2.88 5.33
C ALA A 43 3.52 -1.66 5.45
N ASP A 44 3.95 -1.10 4.33
CA ASP A 44 4.83 0.05 4.30
C ASP A 44 4.14 1.32 4.82
N ASN A 45 2.88 1.57 4.43
CA ASN A 45 2.10 2.68 4.99
C ASN A 45 1.87 2.53 6.50
N TYR A 46 1.62 1.29 6.97
CA TYR A 46 1.52 1.01 8.41
C TYR A 46 2.84 1.26 9.13
N ASN A 47 3.98 0.90 8.55
CA ASN A 47 5.30 1.20 9.09
C ASN A 47 5.53 2.71 9.23
N SER A 48 5.12 3.52 8.24
CA SER A 48 5.18 5.00 8.34
C SER A 48 4.37 5.53 9.53
N LEU A 49 3.23 4.93 9.85
CA LEU A 49 2.47 5.29 11.07
C LEU A 49 3.22 4.92 12.35
N LEU A 50 3.89 3.77 12.39
CA LEU A 50 4.70 3.36 13.54
C LEU A 50 5.91 4.28 13.76
N TYR A 51 6.62 4.63 12.69
CA TYR A 51 7.75 5.57 12.77
C TYR A 51 7.30 6.96 13.20
N SER A 52 6.19 7.44 12.65
CA SER A 52 5.58 8.71 13.05
C SER A 52 5.19 8.72 14.52
N ARG A 53 4.58 7.64 15.01
CA ARG A 53 4.25 7.48 16.42
C ARG A 53 5.51 7.48 17.30
N GLN A 54 6.55 6.73 16.93
CA GLN A 54 7.83 6.71 17.64
C GLN A 54 8.44 8.11 17.73
N MET A 55 8.41 8.88 16.64
CA MET A 55 8.87 10.26 16.63
C MET A 55 8.06 11.16 17.56
N LEU A 56 6.72 11.04 17.61
CA LEU A 56 5.87 11.82 18.50
C LEU A 56 6.13 11.47 19.98
N GLU A 57 6.20 10.18 20.32
CA GLU A 57 6.52 9.72 21.69
C GLU A 57 7.92 10.21 22.14
N SER A 58 8.88 10.18 21.22
CA SER A 58 10.22 10.71 21.48
C SER A 58 10.21 12.22 21.66
N LEU A 59 9.43 12.95 20.85
CA LEU A 59 9.29 14.40 20.95
C LEU A 59 8.64 14.81 22.27
N ASP A 60 7.67 14.05 22.75
CA ASP A 60 7.03 14.30 24.06
C ASP A 60 8.01 14.09 25.24
N ALA A 61 8.90 13.11 25.13
CA ALA A 61 9.88 12.79 26.15
C ALA A 61 11.20 13.58 26.02
N ILE A 62 11.32 14.47 25.02
CA ILE A 62 12.61 15.08 24.62
C ILE A 62 13.30 15.85 25.73
N ARG A 63 12.54 16.45 26.66
CA ARG A 63 13.07 17.24 27.79
C ARG A 63 13.45 16.38 29.00
N GLU A 64 12.93 15.17 29.10
CA GLU A 64 13.06 14.33 30.29
C GLU A 64 13.95 13.11 30.06
N ASN A 65 14.04 12.63 28.81
CA ASN A 65 14.74 11.39 28.47
C ASN A 65 15.96 11.66 27.58
N PRO A 66 17.19 11.40 28.07
CA PRO A 66 18.42 11.62 27.28
C PRO A 66 18.46 10.83 25.95
N ASN A 67 17.75 9.71 25.88
CA ASN A 67 17.70 8.87 24.67
C ASN A 67 16.59 9.29 23.69
N ALA A 68 15.71 10.22 24.08
CA ALA A 68 14.57 10.60 23.24
C ALA A 68 15.00 11.18 21.88
N ARG A 69 16.03 12.03 21.86
CA ARG A 69 16.61 12.56 20.62
C ARG A 69 17.06 11.44 19.69
N LYS A 70 17.82 10.49 20.19
CA LYS A 70 18.30 9.34 19.41
C LYS A 70 17.16 8.49 18.87
N ASN A 71 16.11 8.28 19.66
CA ASN A 71 14.93 7.55 19.26
C ASN A 71 14.14 8.30 18.17
N PHE A 72 14.06 9.63 18.28
CA PHE A 72 13.46 10.47 17.25
C PHE A 72 14.21 10.37 15.92
N GLU A 73 15.55 10.52 15.97
CA GLU A 73 16.41 10.41 14.78
C GLU A 73 16.33 9.03 14.14
N ALA A 74 16.24 7.96 14.92
CA ALA A 74 16.04 6.60 14.41
C ALA A 74 14.67 6.43 13.72
N GLY A 75 13.62 7.01 14.28
CA GLY A 75 12.28 7.02 13.65
C GLY A 75 12.27 7.81 12.34
N LEU A 76 12.95 8.97 12.31
CA LEU A 76 13.07 9.78 11.11
C LEU A 76 13.87 9.07 10.00
N GLU A 77 14.96 8.41 10.35
CA GLU A 77 15.75 7.62 9.38
C GLU A 77 14.96 6.44 8.84
N ALA A 78 14.21 5.73 9.69
CA ALA A 78 13.32 4.67 9.26
C ALA A 78 12.23 5.20 8.29
N GLN A 79 11.64 6.37 8.59
CA GLN A 79 10.68 7.05 7.72
C GLN A 79 11.29 7.42 6.37
N ARG A 80 12.52 7.93 6.33
CA ARG A 80 13.23 8.27 5.08
C ARG A 80 13.46 7.08 4.17
N ASN A 81 13.62 5.90 4.74
CA ASN A 81 13.83 4.65 4.01
C ASN A 81 12.51 3.95 3.64
N ASN A 82 11.36 4.52 4.01
CA ASN A 82 10.03 3.93 3.82
C ASN A 82 9.06 4.89 3.10
N LEU A 83 9.53 5.63 2.13
CA LEU A 83 8.71 6.57 1.35
C LEU A 83 7.91 5.81 0.30
N THR A 84 6.59 5.80 0.42
CA THR A 84 5.68 5.04 -0.46
C THR A 84 4.61 5.91 -1.12
N GLU A 85 4.25 7.03 -0.48
CA GLU A 85 3.18 7.88 -0.96
C GLU A 85 3.70 9.17 -1.61
N LYS A 86 2.90 9.70 -2.53
CA LYS A 86 3.20 10.97 -3.19
C LYS A 86 3.27 12.09 -2.15
N ASP A 87 4.26 12.95 -2.31
CA ASP A 87 4.54 14.11 -1.43
C ASP A 87 5.04 13.75 -0.02
N GLU A 88 5.15 12.47 0.33
CA GLU A 88 5.72 12.02 1.61
C GLU A 88 7.21 12.35 1.72
N ASP A 89 7.92 12.30 0.61
CA ASP A 89 9.32 12.71 0.49
C ASP A 89 9.51 14.21 0.83
N ILE A 90 8.63 15.06 0.38
CA ILE A 90 8.65 16.51 0.65
C ILE A 90 8.44 16.76 2.15
N LEU A 91 7.47 16.07 2.76
CA LEU A 91 7.18 16.20 4.19
C LEU A 91 8.35 15.68 5.04
N THR A 92 8.88 14.52 4.69
CA THR A 92 10.01 13.90 5.40
C THR A 92 11.28 14.72 5.28
N ASN A 93 11.57 15.28 4.10
CA ASN A 93 12.70 16.20 3.90
C ASN A 93 12.52 17.50 4.69
N ARG A 94 11.31 18.07 4.72
CA ARG A 94 11.00 19.25 5.56
C ARG A 94 11.20 18.94 7.04
N LEU A 95 10.72 17.80 7.50
CA LEU A 95 10.91 17.33 8.87
C LEU A 95 12.41 17.21 9.19
N SER A 96 13.17 16.56 8.33
CA SER A 96 14.62 16.36 8.48
C SER A 96 15.40 17.67 8.53
N SER A 97 15.07 18.64 7.68
CA SER A 97 15.77 19.95 7.65
C SER A 97 15.46 20.85 8.83
N ASN A 98 14.29 20.70 9.45
CA ASN A 98 13.85 21.54 10.56
C ASN A 98 14.16 20.93 11.93
N CYS A 99 14.31 19.58 12.01
CA CYS A 99 14.38 18.90 13.30
C CYS A 99 15.67 19.22 14.07
N GLU A 100 16.83 19.32 13.42
CA GLU A 100 18.11 19.56 14.11
C GLU A 100 18.07 20.86 14.89
N LYS A 101 17.75 21.96 14.20
CA LYS A 101 17.67 23.27 14.85
C LYS A 101 16.58 23.32 15.92
N ALA A 102 15.41 22.77 15.65
CA ALA A 102 14.30 22.79 16.59
C ALA A 102 14.57 21.97 17.86
N LEU A 103 15.28 20.84 17.72
CA LEU A 103 15.68 20.02 18.87
C LEU A 103 16.84 20.61 19.66
N ASP A 104 17.65 21.47 19.06
CA ASP A 104 18.70 22.20 19.74
C ASP A 104 18.15 23.44 20.48
N ASP A 105 17.34 24.23 19.82
CA ASP A 105 16.75 25.48 20.37
C ASP A 105 15.61 25.17 21.36
N MET A 106 14.94 24.02 21.24
CA MET A 106 13.82 23.56 22.08
C MET A 106 12.69 24.60 22.20
N ASP A 107 12.52 25.45 21.17
CA ASP A 107 11.45 26.43 21.17
C ASP A 107 10.10 25.80 20.84
N ASP A 108 9.06 26.23 21.55
CA ASP A 108 7.73 25.60 21.47
C ASP A 108 7.09 25.71 20.08
N GLU A 109 7.40 26.76 19.32
CA GLU A 109 6.86 26.93 17.96
C GLU A 109 7.50 25.94 16.98
N SER A 110 8.81 25.76 17.00
CA SER A 110 9.52 24.80 16.17
C SER A 110 9.11 23.36 16.52
N ILE A 111 8.98 23.02 17.79
CA ILE A 111 8.46 21.73 18.26
C ILE A 111 7.03 21.50 17.75
N ARG A 112 6.16 22.51 17.78
CA ARG A 112 4.81 22.46 17.25
C ARG A 112 4.80 22.19 15.74
N GLN A 113 5.68 22.83 14.98
CA GLN A 113 5.79 22.64 13.53
C GLN A 113 6.26 21.23 13.17
N ILE A 114 7.23 20.67 13.91
CA ILE A 114 7.67 19.28 13.78
C ILE A 114 6.47 18.35 13.99
N ARG A 115 5.76 18.51 15.09
CA ARG A 115 4.57 17.71 15.43
C ARG A 115 3.51 17.77 14.32
N GLN A 116 3.22 18.97 13.81
CA GLN A 116 2.28 19.16 12.72
C GLN A 116 2.72 18.44 11.44
N THR A 117 4.00 18.47 11.11
CA THR A 117 4.53 17.76 9.94
C THR A 117 4.41 16.24 10.10
N ILE A 118 4.69 15.71 11.29
CA ILE A 118 4.52 14.28 11.58
C ILE A 118 3.05 13.87 11.45
N TYR A 119 2.11 14.65 12.00
CA TYR A 119 0.67 14.38 11.82
C TYR A 119 0.25 14.43 10.35
N THR A 120 0.85 15.29 9.54
CA THR A 120 0.56 15.33 8.10
C THR A 120 1.07 14.06 7.40
N ILE A 121 2.26 13.57 7.73
CA ILE A 121 2.77 12.28 7.24
C ILE A 121 1.82 11.14 7.63
N MET A 122 1.37 11.09 8.89
CA MET A 122 0.40 10.09 9.33
C MET A 122 -0.92 10.17 8.54
N ALA A 123 -1.41 11.38 8.28
CA ALA A 123 -2.66 11.56 7.54
C ALA A 123 -2.55 11.08 6.08
N VAL A 124 -1.43 11.34 5.40
CA VAL A 124 -1.16 10.84 4.04
C VAL A 124 -1.17 9.32 4.02
N ASN A 125 -0.43 8.68 4.92
CA ASN A 125 -0.36 7.21 5.00
C ASN A 125 -1.71 6.57 5.40
N MET A 126 -2.45 7.17 6.33
CA MET A 126 -3.78 6.69 6.70
C MET A 126 -4.77 6.79 5.53
N SER A 127 -4.73 7.88 4.76
CA SER A 127 -5.56 8.04 3.56
C SER A 127 -5.23 6.98 2.52
N ALA A 128 -3.94 6.68 2.31
CA ALA A 128 -3.49 5.65 1.40
C ALA A 128 -3.96 4.24 1.84
N ILE A 129 -3.87 3.91 3.12
CA ILE A 129 -4.39 2.66 3.68
C ILE A 129 -5.89 2.52 3.40
N TYR A 130 -6.66 3.60 3.65
CA TYR A 130 -8.10 3.59 3.41
C TYR A 130 -8.43 3.37 1.93
N GLU A 131 -7.78 4.11 1.03
CA GLU A 131 -7.99 3.98 -0.43
C GLU A 131 -7.65 2.57 -0.94
N LYS A 132 -6.52 2.00 -0.49
CA LYS A 132 -6.12 0.63 -0.89
C LYS A 132 -7.12 -0.41 -0.36
N ASN A 133 -7.63 -0.22 0.86
CA ASN A 133 -8.63 -1.11 1.42
C ASN A 133 -9.96 -1.04 0.63
N GLU A 134 -10.42 0.14 0.25
CA GLU A 134 -11.62 0.29 -0.61
C GLU A 134 -11.44 -0.42 -1.95
N VAL A 135 -10.31 -0.23 -2.62
CA VAL A 135 -10.00 -0.90 -3.88
C VAL A 135 -10.04 -2.42 -3.72
N ALA A 136 -9.45 -2.96 -2.62
CA ALA A 136 -9.45 -4.39 -2.34
C ALA A 136 -10.88 -4.93 -2.14
N VAL A 137 -11.72 -4.24 -1.35
CA VAL A 137 -13.12 -4.61 -1.10
C VAL A 137 -13.92 -4.61 -2.40
N HIS A 138 -13.86 -3.55 -3.19
CA HIS A 138 -14.58 -3.47 -4.48
C HIS A 138 -14.13 -4.53 -5.48
N THR A 139 -12.83 -4.87 -5.49
CA THR A 139 -12.30 -5.93 -6.34
C THR A 139 -12.84 -7.30 -5.93
N ALA A 140 -12.92 -7.56 -4.61
CA ALA A 140 -13.49 -8.79 -4.08
C ALA A 140 -14.99 -8.91 -4.41
N GLU A 141 -15.77 -7.86 -4.19
CA GLU A 141 -17.21 -7.82 -4.51
C GLU A 141 -17.47 -8.05 -6.01
N ARG A 142 -16.69 -7.40 -6.87
CA ARG A 142 -16.78 -7.57 -8.31
C ARG A 142 -16.44 -9.00 -8.74
N SER A 143 -15.45 -9.61 -8.13
CA SER A 143 -15.06 -11.00 -8.39
C SER A 143 -16.17 -11.97 -7.97
N LEU A 144 -16.78 -11.77 -6.80
CA LEU A 144 -17.91 -12.57 -6.32
C LEU A 144 -19.14 -12.43 -7.24
N PHE A 145 -19.43 -11.24 -7.74
CA PHE A 145 -20.51 -11.01 -8.69
C PHE A 145 -20.31 -11.82 -9.99
N TRP A 146 -19.12 -11.80 -10.57
CA TRP A 146 -18.81 -12.56 -11.76
C TRP A 146 -18.89 -14.08 -11.54
N LEU A 147 -18.40 -14.57 -10.39
CA LEU A 147 -18.49 -15.98 -10.02
C LEU A 147 -19.95 -16.43 -9.86
N SER A 148 -20.80 -15.60 -9.26
CA SER A 148 -22.24 -15.91 -9.11
C SER A 148 -22.96 -15.98 -10.44
N LEU A 149 -22.62 -15.13 -11.42
CA LEU A 149 -23.16 -15.16 -12.77
C LEU A 149 -22.81 -16.46 -13.52
N ILE A 150 -21.59 -16.96 -13.33
CA ILE A 150 -21.15 -18.22 -13.92
C ILE A 150 -21.93 -19.40 -13.32
N HIS A 151 -22.18 -19.40 -12.00
CA HIS A 151 -22.94 -20.46 -11.33
C HIS A 151 -24.44 -20.48 -11.67
N ILE A 152 -25.05 -19.33 -11.95
CA ILE A 152 -26.48 -19.25 -12.34
C ILE A 152 -26.71 -19.77 -13.76
N SER A 153 -25.68 -19.81 -14.61
CA SER A 153 -25.78 -20.29 -15.98
C SER A 153 -25.55 -21.80 -16.16
N GLU A 154 -25.30 -22.55 -15.08
CA GLU A 154 -25.31 -24.02 -15.16
C GLU A 154 -26.75 -24.54 -15.14
N PRO A 155 -27.27 -25.14 -16.25
CA PRO A 155 -28.58 -25.77 -16.25
C PRO A 155 -28.51 -27.06 -15.39
N THR A 156 -29.36 -27.12 -14.38
CA THR A 156 -29.68 -28.35 -13.64
C THR A 156 -30.21 -29.44 -14.55
#